data_7cdb2c307d9b3825d88694778d97e0c7
#
_entry.id   7cdb2c307d9b3825d88694778d97e0c7
#
_cell.length_a   1.000
_cell.length_b   1.000
_cell.length_c   1.000
_cell.angle_alpha   90.00
_cell.angle_beta   90.00
_cell.angle_gamma   90.00
#
_symmetry.space_group_name_H-M   'P 1'
#
loop_
_entity.id
_entity.type
_entity.pdbx_description
1 polymer ?
#
loop_
_entity_poly.entity_id
_entity_poly.type
_entity_poly.pdbx_seq_one_letter_code
_entity_poly.pdbx_strand_id
1 'polypeptide(L)'
;MDRDELIQRTFPYLLKRLEDAGINATPEVDPQTNGYILTVDTMRFNVENLLSDLSRRDPAQHQEQVERWVAFMIETLRMPEYSLNDPDELRRRIRTRIIRSGQSSDLPITYIRPFTDGLAKALYLDFPNSVSLVTDQSLAQYPLSVDELFYYGQINTDNEPIDTKQQVGPFTELLGESPFIAGKAANIGALVSNLQINAPHGLFFAIPQRSVLLYAPIDPEDISRQILQMADYMRFAVMEEFGKNNGYAISRDIFYCLPTGEFGPITRGDNPELHELFSNPKIDFETFMGHVEKYLYLPESFVQRFLAK
;
A
#
# COMPACT_ATOMS: atom_id res chain seq x y z
N MET A 1 7.32 7.29 -24.67
CA MET A 1 6.09 7.18 -25.49
C MET A 1 5.01 7.98 -24.77
N ASP A 2 4.34 8.87 -25.47
CA ASP A 2 3.21 9.60 -24.90
C ASP A 2 2.05 8.65 -24.56
N ARG A 3 1.21 9.03 -23.58
CA ARG A 3 0.07 8.22 -23.12
C ARG A 3 -0.92 7.93 -24.26
N ASP A 4 -1.22 8.94 -25.07
CA ASP A 4 -2.17 8.79 -26.18
C ASP A 4 -1.63 7.85 -27.29
N GLU A 5 -0.35 7.94 -27.59
CA GLU A 5 0.33 7.03 -28.52
C GLU A 5 0.30 5.58 -27.98
N LEU A 6 0.54 5.41 -26.69
CA LEU A 6 0.47 4.11 -26.03
C LEU A 6 -0.93 3.50 -26.12
N ILE A 7 -1.97 4.29 -25.88
CA ILE A 7 -3.36 3.87 -25.97
C ILE A 7 -3.68 3.46 -27.41
N GLN A 8 -3.40 4.30 -28.39
CA GLN A 8 -3.69 4.02 -29.80
C GLN A 8 -3.03 2.72 -30.28
N ARG A 9 -1.85 2.42 -29.77
CA ARG A 9 -1.11 1.21 -30.13
C ARG A 9 -1.62 -0.03 -29.39
N THR A 10 -1.95 0.11 -28.10
CA THR A 10 -2.22 -1.03 -27.20
C THR A 10 -3.70 -1.46 -27.23
N PHE A 11 -4.62 -0.51 -27.26
CA PHE A 11 -6.05 -0.78 -27.14
C PHE A 11 -6.62 -1.67 -28.26
N PRO A 12 -6.32 -1.42 -29.53
CA PRO A 12 -6.84 -2.29 -30.60
C PRO A 12 -6.34 -3.74 -30.47
N TYR A 13 -5.09 -3.91 -30.07
CA TYR A 13 -4.52 -5.22 -29.82
C TYR A 13 -5.20 -5.91 -28.63
N LEU A 14 -5.36 -5.20 -27.52
CA LEU A 14 -6.02 -5.69 -26.32
C LEU A 14 -7.46 -6.17 -26.61
N LEU A 15 -8.27 -5.33 -27.27
CA LEU A 15 -9.64 -5.66 -27.62
C LEU A 15 -9.71 -6.88 -28.54
N LYS A 16 -8.83 -6.97 -29.55
CA LYS A 16 -8.76 -8.13 -30.43
C LYS A 16 -8.42 -9.41 -29.66
N ARG A 17 -7.48 -9.36 -28.74
CA ARG A 17 -7.11 -10.54 -27.94
C ARG A 17 -8.25 -11.01 -27.02
N LEU A 18 -9.05 -10.09 -26.49
CA LEU A 18 -10.25 -10.41 -25.70
C LEU A 18 -11.32 -11.03 -26.61
N GLU A 19 -11.56 -10.47 -27.79
CA GLU A 19 -12.48 -11.03 -28.80
C GLU A 19 -12.05 -12.43 -29.21
N ASP A 20 -10.77 -12.67 -29.53
CA ASP A 20 -10.20 -13.98 -29.84
C ASP A 20 -10.41 -15.01 -28.72
N ALA A 21 -10.50 -14.54 -27.47
CA ALA A 21 -10.82 -15.36 -26.30
C ALA A 21 -12.33 -15.54 -26.06
N GLY A 22 -13.18 -14.97 -26.91
CA GLY A 22 -14.64 -15.00 -26.79
C GLY A 22 -15.22 -14.00 -25.77
N ILE A 23 -14.44 -12.96 -25.41
CA ILE A 23 -14.83 -11.94 -24.44
C ILE A 23 -15.19 -10.65 -25.18
N ASN A 24 -16.45 -10.24 -25.08
CA ASN A 24 -16.92 -8.96 -25.61
C ASN A 24 -16.71 -7.87 -24.58
N ALA A 25 -15.62 -7.12 -24.72
CA ALA A 25 -15.30 -6.01 -23.85
C ALA A 25 -15.68 -4.66 -24.49
N THR A 26 -16.36 -3.80 -23.75
CA THR A 26 -16.73 -2.45 -24.18
C THR A 26 -15.77 -1.45 -23.53
N PRO A 27 -15.02 -0.66 -24.31
CA PRO A 27 -14.17 0.39 -23.77
C PRO A 27 -15.01 1.61 -23.37
N GLU A 28 -14.74 2.13 -22.18
CA GLU A 28 -15.36 3.33 -21.62
C GLU A 28 -14.27 4.26 -21.08
N VAL A 29 -14.59 5.56 -21.00
CA VAL A 29 -13.76 6.53 -20.27
C VAL A 29 -14.49 6.86 -18.98
N ASP A 30 -13.82 6.69 -17.85
CA ASP A 30 -14.36 7.07 -16.55
C ASP A 30 -14.49 8.60 -16.48
N PRO A 31 -15.69 9.14 -16.32
CA PRO A 31 -15.91 10.58 -16.31
C PRO A 31 -15.28 11.30 -15.10
N GLN A 32 -14.94 10.55 -14.03
CA GLN A 32 -14.35 11.13 -12.82
C GLN A 32 -12.82 11.17 -12.89
N THR A 33 -12.22 10.11 -13.42
CA THR A 33 -10.75 9.97 -13.45
C THR A 33 -10.15 10.23 -14.84
N ASN A 34 -10.98 10.35 -15.87
CA ASN A 34 -10.57 10.35 -17.28
C ASN A 34 -9.70 9.14 -17.66
N GLY A 35 -9.85 8.05 -16.89
CA GLY A 35 -9.15 6.79 -17.08
C GLY A 35 -9.93 5.82 -17.97
N TYR A 36 -9.20 4.91 -18.64
CA TYR A 36 -9.83 3.90 -19.47
C TYR A 36 -10.29 2.69 -18.67
N ILE A 37 -11.51 2.26 -18.92
CA ILE A 37 -12.14 1.09 -18.32
C ILE A 37 -12.59 0.17 -19.44
N LEU A 38 -12.44 -1.13 -19.24
CA LEU A 38 -13.11 -2.16 -20.05
C LEU A 38 -14.24 -2.77 -19.25
N THR A 39 -15.46 -2.70 -19.80
CA THR A 39 -16.63 -3.33 -19.22
C THR A 39 -16.89 -4.66 -19.94
N VAL A 40 -16.99 -5.74 -19.17
CA VAL A 40 -17.36 -7.08 -19.63
C VAL A 40 -18.53 -7.55 -18.76
N ASP A 41 -19.69 -7.70 -19.33
CA ASP A 41 -20.95 -7.98 -18.62
C ASP A 41 -21.19 -6.92 -17.50
N THR A 42 -21.09 -7.32 -16.24
CA THR A 42 -21.23 -6.43 -15.08
C THR A 42 -19.89 -6.02 -14.46
N MET A 43 -18.78 -6.58 -14.93
CA MET A 43 -17.44 -6.31 -14.38
C MET A 43 -16.77 -5.14 -15.09
N ARG A 44 -16.09 -4.30 -14.32
CA ARG A 44 -15.33 -3.15 -14.82
C ARG A 44 -13.84 -3.34 -14.50
N PHE A 45 -13.01 -3.36 -15.52
CA PHE A 45 -11.56 -3.51 -15.41
C PHE A 45 -10.88 -2.17 -15.69
N ASN A 46 -10.16 -1.66 -14.72
CA ASN A 46 -9.38 -0.43 -14.89
C ASN A 46 -8.10 -0.74 -15.67
N VAL A 47 -7.95 -0.12 -16.85
CA VAL A 47 -6.80 -0.31 -17.76
C VAL A 47 -5.61 0.58 -17.41
N GLU A 48 -5.79 1.59 -16.56
CA GLU A 48 -4.73 2.54 -16.22
C GLU A 48 -3.50 1.87 -15.58
N ASN A 49 -3.71 0.79 -14.82
CA ASN A 49 -2.60 0.03 -14.25
C ASN A 49 -1.75 -0.63 -15.36
N LEU A 50 -2.40 -1.19 -16.39
CA LEU A 50 -1.70 -1.74 -17.55
C LEU A 50 -0.96 -0.64 -18.31
N LEU A 51 -1.61 0.49 -18.61
CA LEU A 51 -1.00 1.61 -19.33
C LEU A 51 0.19 2.19 -18.54
N SER A 52 0.05 2.32 -17.24
CA SER A 52 1.13 2.77 -16.35
C SER A 52 2.32 1.80 -16.36
N ASP A 53 2.07 0.50 -16.35
CA ASP A 53 3.13 -0.51 -16.42
C ASP A 53 3.83 -0.50 -17.78
N LEU A 54 3.08 -0.45 -18.88
CA LEU A 54 3.62 -0.37 -20.23
C LEU A 54 4.46 0.90 -20.46
N SER A 55 4.06 2.03 -19.88
CA SER A 55 4.82 3.29 -20.02
C SER A 55 6.24 3.22 -19.46
N ARG A 56 6.50 2.27 -18.58
CA ARG A 56 7.81 2.07 -17.89
C ARG A 56 8.66 0.99 -18.53
N ARG A 57 8.09 0.20 -19.46
CA ARG A 57 8.77 -0.95 -20.07
C ARG A 57 9.29 -0.60 -21.46
N ASP A 58 10.25 -1.39 -21.90
CA ASP A 58 10.69 -1.36 -23.29
C ASP A 58 9.49 -1.71 -24.21
N PRO A 59 9.24 -0.94 -25.28
CA PRO A 59 8.20 -1.25 -26.26
C PRO A 59 8.20 -2.68 -26.79
N ALA A 60 9.35 -3.35 -26.82
CA ALA A 60 9.47 -4.75 -27.21
C ALA A 60 8.77 -5.71 -26.22
N GLN A 61 8.57 -5.31 -24.98
CA GLN A 61 7.91 -6.10 -23.92
C GLN A 61 6.40 -5.84 -23.83
N HIS A 62 5.88 -4.82 -24.52
CA HIS A 62 4.49 -4.41 -24.39
C HIS A 62 3.51 -5.52 -24.76
N GLN A 63 3.78 -6.26 -25.83
CA GLN A 63 2.92 -7.35 -26.26
C GLN A 63 2.81 -8.44 -25.19
N GLU A 64 3.93 -8.87 -24.63
CA GLU A 64 3.94 -9.88 -23.57
C GLU A 64 3.15 -9.42 -22.35
N GLN A 65 3.28 -8.15 -21.97
CA GLN A 65 2.55 -7.60 -20.83
C GLN A 65 1.04 -7.52 -21.09
N VAL A 66 0.63 -7.16 -22.29
CA VAL A 66 -0.79 -7.19 -22.69
C VAL A 66 -1.33 -8.63 -22.63
N GLU A 67 -0.58 -9.63 -23.13
CA GLU A 67 -0.99 -11.04 -23.04
C GLU A 67 -1.16 -11.51 -21.61
N ARG A 68 -0.26 -11.13 -20.70
CA ARG A 68 -0.39 -11.43 -19.27
C ARG A 68 -1.65 -10.80 -18.67
N TRP A 69 -1.95 -9.57 -19.05
CA TRP A 69 -3.13 -8.86 -18.56
C TRP A 69 -4.43 -9.46 -19.12
N VAL A 70 -4.45 -9.84 -20.39
CA VAL A 70 -5.57 -10.58 -21.01
C VAL A 70 -5.79 -11.92 -20.31
N ALA A 71 -4.74 -12.68 -20.08
CA ALA A 71 -4.80 -13.95 -19.35
C ALA A 71 -5.41 -13.74 -17.94
N PHE A 72 -4.98 -12.72 -17.23
CA PHE A 72 -5.54 -12.32 -15.94
C PHE A 72 -7.03 -11.99 -16.02
N MET A 73 -7.48 -11.22 -17.04
CA MET A 73 -8.90 -10.93 -17.23
C MET A 73 -9.71 -12.20 -17.49
N ILE A 74 -9.22 -13.08 -18.40
CA ILE A 74 -9.88 -14.35 -18.72
C ILE A 74 -10.04 -15.21 -17.47
N GLU A 75 -8.98 -15.31 -16.67
CA GLU A 75 -9.01 -16.07 -15.43
C GLU A 75 -9.99 -15.46 -14.42
N THR A 76 -9.98 -14.13 -14.26
CA THR A 76 -10.92 -13.42 -13.39
C THR A 76 -12.37 -13.63 -13.80
N LEU A 77 -12.68 -13.59 -15.10
CA LEU A 77 -14.03 -13.82 -15.64
C LEU A 77 -14.49 -15.29 -15.51
N ARG A 78 -13.56 -16.23 -15.44
CA ARG A 78 -13.83 -17.66 -15.24
C ARG A 78 -13.85 -18.08 -13.77
N MET A 79 -13.49 -17.17 -12.86
CA MET A 79 -13.56 -17.50 -11.45
C MET A 79 -14.96 -17.89 -11.04
N PRO A 80 -15.11 -18.91 -10.18
CA PRO A 80 -16.39 -19.22 -9.59
C PRO A 80 -16.90 -17.99 -8.85
N GLU A 81 -18.19 -17.74 -8.96
CA GLU A 81 -18.87 -16.70 -8.20
C GLU A 81 -18.71 -17.03 -6.70
N TYR A 82 -17.83 -16.28 -6.03
CA TYR A 82 -17.65 -16.47 -4.57
C TYR A 82 -18.88 -15.98 -3.86
N SER A 83 -19.50 -16.87 -3.09
CA SER A 83 -20.68 -16.52 -2.29
C SER A 83 -20.26 -15.69 -1.08
N LEU A 84 -20.12 -14.38 -1.27
CA LEU A 84 -19.83 -13.44 -0.17
C LEU A 84 -21.00 -13.31 0.82
N ASN A 85 -22.14 -13.96 0.54
CA ASN A 85 -23.24 -14.18 1.48
C ASN A 85 -22.95 -15.34 2.44
N ASP A 86 -21.95 -16.18 2.16
CA ASP A 86 -21.43 -17.16 3.11
C ASP A 86 -20.46 -16.45 4.08
N PRO A 87 -20.78 -16.41 5.38
CA PRO A 87 -19.92 -15.77 6.38
C PRO A 87 -18.52 -16.37 6.44
N ASP A 88 -18.37 -17.67 6.19
CA ASP A 88 -17.05 -18.33 6.27
C ASP A 88 -16.19 -17.99 5.07
N GLU A 89 -16.77 -17.88 3.87
CA GLU A 89 -16.06 -17.40 2.69
C GLU A 89 -15.63 -15.93 2.87
N LEU A 90 -16.53 -15.11 3.38
CA LEU A 90 -16.24 -13.70 3.64
C LEU A 90 -15.12 -13.54 4.70
N ARG A 91 -15.16 -14.33 5.81
CA ARG A 91 -14.09 -14.36 6.83
C ARG A 91 -12.73 -14.74 6.25
N ARG A 92 -12.68 -15.67 5.31
CA ARG A 92 -11.42 -16.09 4.67
C ARG A 92 -10.80 -15.01 3.78
N ARG A 93 -11.65 -14.21 3.09
CA ARG A 93 -11.21 -13.25 2.07
C ARG A 93 -10.96 -11.85 2.58
N ILE A 94 -11.62 -11.47 3.65
CA ILE A 94 -11.51 -10.09 4.15
C ILE A 94 -10.09 -9.79 4.65
N ARG A 95 -9.58 -8.61 4.31
CA ARG A 95 -8.28 -8.08 4.75
C ARG A 95 -8.43 -6.62 5.18
N THR A 96 -7.59 -6.22 6.12
CA THR A 96 -7.41 -4.81 6.49
C THR A 96 -6.23 -4.23 5.75
N ARG A 97 -6.39 -3.03 5.20
CA ARG A 97 -5.33 -2.31 4.51
C ARG A 97 -5.22 -0.89 5.02
N ILE A 98 -3.98 -0.41 5.13
CA ILE A 98 -3.71 1.00 5.44
C ILE A 98 -3.76 1.79 4.12
N ILE A 99 -4.48 2.90 4.14
CA ILE A 99 -4.64 3.83 3.02
C ILE A 99 -4.39 5.27 3.50
N ARG A 100 -4.11 6.18 2.58
CA ARG A 100 -4.06 7.62 2.89
C ARG A 100 -5.47 8.14 3.16
N SER A 101 -5.66 8.90 4.23
CA SER A 101 -6.98 9.45 4.61
C SER A 101 -7.56 10.36 3.52
N GLY A 102 -6.72 11.11 2.79
CA GLY A 102 -7.16 11.93 1.67
C GLY A 102 -7.69 11.13 0.47
N GLN A 103 -7.25 9.88 0.29
CA GLN A 103 -7.79 9.01 -0.77
C GLN A 103 -9.20 8.52 -0.46
N SER A 104 -9.62 8.52 0.82
CA SER A 104 -10.94 8.02 1.20
C SER A 104 -12.08 8.95 0.75
N SER A 105 -11.83 10.24 0.56
CA SER A 105 -12.83 11.19 0.04
C SER A 105 -13.28 10.86 -1.38
N ASP A 106 -12.41 10.21 -2.16
CA ASP A 106 -12.67 9.84 -3.55
C ASP A 106 -13.19 8.40 -3.69
N LEU A 107 -13.26 7.66 -2.58
CA LEU A 107 -13.72 6.27 -2.56
C LEU A 107 -15.16 6.19 -2.01
N PRO A 108 -15.99 5.26 -2.51
CA PRO A 108 -17.38 5.08 -2.07
C PRO A 108 -17.45 4.32 -0.73
N ILE A 109 -16.77 4.84 0.31
CA ILE A 109 -16.66 4.21 1.64
C ILE A 109 -16.75 5.24 2.76
N THR A 110 -17.57 4.97 3.77
CA THR A 110 -17.73 5.80 4.97
C THR A 110 -17.27 5.10 6.26
N TYR A 111 -17.08 3.79 6.23
CA TYR A 111 -16.78 2.92 7.38
C TYR A 111 -15.30 2.92 7.80
N ILE A 112 -14.44 3.69 7.16
CA ILE A 112 -13.01 3.71 7.45
C ILE A 112 -12.71 3.98 8.93
N ARG A 113 -11.62 3.43 9.44
CA ARG A 113 -11.16 3.65 10.81
C ARG A 113 -9.85 4.43 10.81
N PRO A 114 -9.73 5.47 11.63
CA PRO A 114 -8.44 6.16 11.79
C PRO A 114 -7.35 5.15 12.17
N PHE A 115 -6.14 5.37 11.64
CA PHE A 115 -4.95 4.63 12.04
C PHE A 115 -3.97 5.58 12.75
N THR A 116 -3.49 6.59 12.05
CA THR A 116 -2.67 7.70 12.59
C THR A 116 -2.88 8.92 11.68
N ASP A 117 -2.22 10.03 11.98
CA ASP A 117 -2.32 11.25 11.16
C ASP A 117 -2.08 10.95 9.68
N GLY A 118 -3.01 11.38 8.84
CA GLY A 118 -2.96 11.18 7.40
C GLY A 118 -3.25 9.75 6.91
N LEU A 119 -3.44 8.76 7.80
CA LEU A 119 -3.67 7.36 7.46
C LEU A 119 -4.93 6.79 8.09
N ALA A 120 -5.58 5.89 7.36
CA ALA A 120 -6.78 5.17 7.80
C ALA A 120 -6.71 3.69 7.42
N LYS A 121 -7.57 2.88 8.06
CA LYS A 121 -7.77 1.48 7.73
C LYS A 121 -9.05 1.31 6.92
N ALA A 122 -8.97 0.54 5.84
CA ALA A 122 -10.11 0.15 5.02
C ALA A 122 -10.14 -1.37 4.83
N LEU A 123 -11.30 -1.89 4.42
CA LEU A 123 -11.53 -3.32 4.19
C LEU A 123 -11.41 -3.63 2.70
N TYR A 124 -10.76 -4.73 2.42
CA TYR A 124 -10.59 -5.26 1.08
C TYR A 124 -10.90 -6.76 1.05
N LEU A 125 -11.36 -7.23 -0.08
CA LEU A 125 -11.49 -8.66 -0.36
C LEU A 125 -10.29 -9.11 -1.18
N ASP A 126 -9.70 -10.20 -0.75
CA ASP A 126 -8.56 -10.83 -1.37
C ASP A 126 -9.03 -12.06 -2.18
N PHE A 127 -8.91 -11.97 -3.49
CA PHE A 127 -9.19 -13.06 -4.42
C PHE A 127 -7.87 -13.55 -5.04
N PRO A 128 -7.81 -14.77 -5.56
CA PRO A 128 -6.55 -15.34 -6.06
C PRO A 128 -5.79 -14.44 -7.04
N ASN A 129 -6.51 -13.66 -7.87
CA ASN A 129 -5.90 -12.82 -8.90
C ASN A 129 -6.32 -11.35 -8.83
N SER A 130 -7.06 -10.95 -7.80
CA SER A 130 -7.52 -9.57 -7.67
C SER A 130 -7.78 -9.17 -6.22
N VAL A 131 -7.72 -7.87 -5.98
CA VAL A 131 -8.07 -7.27 -4.69
C VAL A 131 -9.16 -6.25 -4.92
N SER A 132 -10.28 -6.40 -4.22
CA SER A 132 -11.43 -5.51 -4.34
C SER A 132 -11.66 -4.70 -3.06
N LEU A 133 -11.87 -3.40 -3.20
CA LEU A 133 -12.30 -2.54 -2.08
C LEU A 133 -13.72 -2.92 -1.67
N VAL A 134 -13.96 -3.07 -0.38
CA VAL A 134 -15.32 -3.20 0.16
C VAL A 134 -15.98 -1.83 0.13
N THR A 135 -17.03 -1.66 -0.68
CA THR A 135 -17.80 -0.42 -0.76
C THR A 135 -18.93 -0.40 0.27
N ASP A 136 -19.48 0.77 0.60
CA ASP A 136 -20.66 0.87 1.47
C ASP A 136 -21.84 0.08 0.91
N GLN A 137 -21.99 0.05 -0.42
CA GLN A 137 -23.02 -0.73 -1.08
C GLN A 137 -22.84 -2.25 -0.89
N SER A 138 -21.61 -2.76 -1.04
CA SER A 138 -21.32 -4.17 -0.82
C SER A 138 -21.42 -4.54 0.67
N LEU A 139 -20.95 -3.64 1.54
CA LEU A 139 -21.02 -3.82 2.99
C LEU A 139 -22.45 -4.05 3.49
N ALA A 140 -23.42 -3.31 2.93
CA ALA A 140 -24.85 -3.46 3.29
C ALA A 140 -25.45 -4.85 2.94
N GLN A 141 -24.77 -5.63 2.10
CA GLN A 141 -25.21 -6.95 1.65
C GLN A 141 -24.52 -8.09 2.41
N TYR A 142 -23.45 -7.80 3.18
CA TYR A 142 -22.68 -8.81 3.86
C TYR A 142 -23.34 -9.28 5.18
N PRO A 143 -23.21 -10.57 5.51
CA PRO A 143 -23.81 -11.14 6.71
C PRO A 143 -23.05 -10.83 8.01
N LEU A 144 -21.89 -10.17 7.91
CA LEU A 144 -21.04 -9.80 9.04
C LEU A 144 -21.10 -8.30 9.29
N SER A 145 -21.04 -7.91 10.55
CA SER A 145 -20.91 -6.51 10.95
C SER A 145 -19.54 -5.92 10.54
N VAL A 146 -19.46 -4.59 10.44
CA VAL A 146 -18.21 -3.88 10.16
C VAL A 146 -17.11 -4.22 11.16
N ASP A 147 -17.49 -4.38 12.45
CA ASP A 147 -16.55 -4.73 13.51
C ASP A 147 -15.97 -6.13 13.32
N GLU A 148 -16.81 -7.12 12.98
CA GLU A 148 -16.37 -8.48 12.66
C GLU A 148 -15.47 -8.48 11.41
N LEU A 149 -15.82 -7.72 10.39
CA LEU A 149 -15.00 -7.62 9.18
C LEU A 149 -13.62 -7.04 9.47
N PHE A 150 -13.51 -5.99 10.29
CA PHE A 150 -12.21 -5.45 10.72
C PHE A 150 -11.44 -6.45 11.60
N TYR A 151 -12.12 -7.18 12.46
CA TYR A 151 -11.49 -8.19 13.31
C TYR A 151 -10.87 -9.32 12.48
N TYR A 152 -11.67 -9.97 11.62
CA TYR A 152 -11.17 -11.04 10.76
C TYR A 152 -10.20 -10.52 9.71
N GLY A 153 -10.46 -9.34 9.15
CA GLY A 153 -9.59 -8.69 8.18
C GLY A 153 -8.20 -8.44 8.74
N GLN A 154 -8.09 -8.00 10.00
CA GLN A 154 -6.79 -7.80 10.63
C GLN A 154 -6.08 -9.13 10.94
N ILE A 155 -6.79 -10.13 11.46
CA ILE A 155 -6.22 -11.47 11.68
C ILE A 155 -5.62 -12.04 10.38
N ASN A 156 -6.37 -11.96 9.29
CA ASN A 156 -5.88 -12.43 7.99
C ASN A 156 -4.67 -11.65 7.51
N THR A 157 -4.69 -10.31 7.66
CA THR A 157 -3.57 -9.45 7.29
C THR A 157 -2.32 -9.74 8.15
N ASP A 158 -2.48 -10.00 9.44
CA ASP A 158 -1.37 -10.38 10.34
C ASP A 158 -0.72 -11.71 9.91
N ASN A 159 -1.50 -12.60 9.29
CA ASN A 159 -1.05 -13.91 8.80
C ASN A 159 -0.60 -13.91 7.32
N GLU A 160 -0.67 -12.77 6.61
CA GLU A 160 -0.16 -12.70 5.23
C GLU A 160 1.29 -13.18 5.14
N PRO A 161 1.65 -13.98 4.13
CA PRO A 161 3.02 -14.45 3.96
C PRO A 161 3.96 -13.28 3.68
N ILE A 162 5.16 -13.38 4.22
CA ILE A 162 6.28 -12.47 3.96
C ILE A 162 7.26 -13.25 3.08
N ASP A 163 7.49 -12.77 1.86
CA ASP A 163 8.36 -13.49 0.90
C ASP A 163 9.83 -13.22 1.19
N THR A 164 10.13 -11.99 1.62
CA THR A 164 11.50 -11.61 1.96
C THR A 164 11.54 -10.85 3.28
N LYS A 165 12.47 -11.26 4.14
CA LYS A 165 12.86 -10.53 5.35
C LYS A 165 14.36 -10.29 5.28
N GLN A 166 14.76 -9.03 5.13
CA GLN A 166 16.18 -8.68 5.00
C GLN A 166 16.58 -7.55 5.94
N GLN A 167 17.82 -7.65 6.46
CA GLN A 167 18.39 -6.59 7.26
C GLN A 167 19.01 -5.53 6.35
N VAL A 168 18.63 -4.26 6.56
CA VAL A 168 19.15 -3.10 5.82
C VAL A 168 19.64 -2.07 6.85
N GLY A 169 20.96 -2.06 7.10
CA GLY A 169 21.50 -1.22 8.17
C GLY A 169 20.84 -1.53 9.53
N PRO A 170 20.29 -0.53 10.24
CA PRO A 170 19.70 -0.71 11.58
C PRO A 170 18.26 -1.23 11.53
N PHE A 171 17.64 -1.38 10.37
CA PHE A 171 16.24 -1.81 10.25
C PHE A 171 16.10 -3.08 9.42
N THR A 172 14.97 -3.74 9.60
CA THR A 172 14.57 -4.91 8.82
C THR A 172 13.49 -4.49 7.83
N GLU A 173 13.64 -4.91 6.58
CA GLU A 173 12.65 -4.77 5.55
C GLU A 173 11.87 -6.07 5.36
N LEU A 174 10.55 -5.96 5.35
CA LEU A 174 9.62 -7.02 4.99
C LEU A 174 9.01 -6.71 3.63
N LEU A 175 9.17 -7.63 2.71
CA LEU A 175 8.61 -7.53 1.35
C LEU A 175 7.70 -8.72 1.10
N GLY A 176 6.66 -8.50 0.29
CA GLY A 176 5.80 -9.56 -0.19
C GLY A 176 5.13 -9.19 -1.52
N GLU A 177 4.70 -10.22 -2.26
CA GLU A 177 3.82 -10.02 -3.41
C GLU A 177 2.44 -9.54 -2.96
N SER A 178 2.03 -9.93 -1.74
CA SER A 178 0.77 -9.52 -1.14
C SER A 178 0.72 -7.99 -0.95
N PRO A 179 -0.36 -7.33 -1.40
CA PRO A 179 -0.56 -5.89 -1.20
C PRO A 179 -1.03 -5.55 0.22
N PHE A 180 -0.92 -6.48 1.16
CA PHE A 180 -1.37 -6.32 2.54
C PHE A 180 -0.23 -6.30 3.56
N ILE A 181 1.03 -6.41 3.13
CA ILE A 181 2.19 -6.43 4.03
C ILE A 181 2.24 -5.19 4.94
N ALA A 182 2.01 -4.00 4.37
CA ALA A 182 1.94 -2.75 5.14
C ALA A 182 0.82 -2.77 6.21
N GLY A 183 -0.27 -3.51 5.96
CA GLY A 183 -1.40 -3.65 6.87
C GLY A 183 -1.04 -4.33 8.21
N LYS A 184 0.07 -5.08 8.27
CA LYS A 184 0.60 -5.66 9.52
C LYS A 184 0.97 -4.57 10.54
N ALA A 185 1.28 -3.36 10.10
CA ALA A 185 1.55 -2.23 10.99
C ALA A 185 0.32 -1.81 11.81
N ALA A 186 -0.89 -2.16 11.37
CA ALA A 186 -2.10 -1.88 12.14
C ALA A 186 -2.24 -2.74 13.42
N ASN A 187 -1.38 -3.75 13.57
CA ASN A 187 -1.31 -4.61 14.76
C ASN A 187 0.17 -4.93 15.09
N ILE A 188 0.90 -3.94 15.59
CA ILE A 188 2.32 -4.08 15.94
C ILE A 188 2.55 -5.20 16.98
N GLY A 189 1.61 -5.43 17.89
CA GLY A 189 1.70 -6.52 18.87
C GLY A 189 1.76 -7.90 18.19
N ALA A 190 0.91 -8.15 17.20
CA ALA A 190 0.94 -9.39 16.41
C ALA A 190 2.24 -9.47 15.57
N LEU A 191 2.67 -8.36 14.96
CA LEU A 191 3.93 -8.31 14.21
C LEU A 191 5.12 -8.73 15.08
N VAL A 192 5.24 -8.12 16.28
CA VAL A 192 6.31 -8.44 17.25
C VAL A 192 6.27 -9.90 17.66
N SER A 193 5.07 -10.41 17.97
CA SER A 193 4.88 -11.81 18.40
C SER A 193 5.20 -12.80 17.29
N ASN A 194 4.62 -12.60 16.09
CA ASN A 194 4.75 -13.53 14.97
C ASN A 194 6.19 -13.61 14.45
N LEU A 195 6.92 -12.50 14.47
CA LEU A 195 8.31 -12.44 14.01
C LEU A 195 9.33 -12.61 15.13
N GLN A 196 8.88 -12.81 16.37
CA GLN A 196 9.71 -12.94 17.58
C GLN A 196 10.72 -11.80 17.73
N ILE A 197 10.24 -10.56 17.52
CA ILE A 197 11.08 -9.37 17.58
C ILE A 197 11.37 -9.03 19.04
N ASN A 198 12.65 -8.96 19.38
CA ASN A 198 13.06 -8.43 20.69
C ASN A 198 13.04 -6.89 20.66
N ALA A 199 12.00 -6.27 21.22
CA ALA A 199 11.78 -4.83 21.19
C ALA A 199 11.36 -4.30 22.57
N PRO A 200 12.23 -4.37 23.60
CA PRO A 200 11.87 -3.97 24.96
C PRO A 200 11.55 -2.47 25.10
N HIS A 201 12.04 -1.66 24.17
CA HIS A 201 11.81 -0.21 24.12
C HIS A 201 10.76 0.20 23.09
N GLY A 202 10.21 -0.76 22.33
CA GLY A 202 9.29 -0.52 21.22
C GLY A 202 9.96 -0.60 19.85
N LEU A 203 9.26 -0.12 18.82
CA LEU A 203 9.69 -0.17 17.43
C LEU A 203 9.59 1.20 16.78
N PHE A 204 10.55 1.49 15.90
CA PHE A 204 10.31 2.35 14.75
C PHE A 204 9.78 1.51 13.60
N PHE A 205 8.86 2.07 12.81
CA PHE A 205 8.39 1.42 11.59
C PHE A 205 8.05 2.44 10.51
N ALA A 206 8.05 1.99 9.27
CA ALA A 206 7.61 2.78 8.12
C ALA A 206 6.87 1.87 7.12
N ILE A 207 5.91 2.46 6.41
CA ILE A 207 5.07 1.78 5.43
C ILE A 207 5.07 2.56 4.12
N PRO A 208 6.19 2.52 3.36
CA PRO A 208 6.31 3.30 2.12
C PRO A 208 5.28 2.88 1.09
N GLN A 209 5.03 1.59 0.97
CA GLN A 209 4.17 0.98 -0.03
C GLN A 209 3.33 -0.14 0.58
N ARG A 210 2.26 -0.53 -0.12
CA ARG A 210 1.32 -1.57 0.34
C ARG A 210 1.95 -2.95 0.58
N SER A 211 3.02 -3.28 -0.14
CA SER A 211 3.74 -4.56 -0.06
C SER A 211 5.06 -4.47 0.70
N VAL A 212 5.32 -3.34 1.36
CA VAL A 212 6.57 -3.07 2.09
C VAL A 212 6.29 -2.57 3.50
N LEU A 213 6.96 -3.16 4.48
CA LEU A 213 7.00 -2.68 5.85
C LEU A 213 8.45 -2.70 6.34
N LEU A 214 8.90 -1.57 6.87
CA LEU A 214 10.21 -1.44 7.53
C LEU A 214 10.00 -1.41 9.04
N TYR A 215 10.90 -2.02 9.81
CA TYR A 215 10.91 -1.86 11.26
C TYR A 215 12.31 -1.93 11.84
N ALA A 216 12.50 -1.24 12.97
CA ALA A 216 13.69 -1.34 13.79
C ALA A 216 13.31 -1.36 15.28
N PRO A 217 13.78 -2.33 16.10
CA PRO A 217 13.69 -2.20 17.54
C PRO A 217 14.37 -0.91 17.99
N ILE A 218 13.72 -0.15 18.88
CA ILE A 218 14.29 1.10 19.39
C ILE A 218 15.53 0.79 20.23
N ASP A 219 16.67 1.33 19.80
CA ASP A 219 17.91 1.34 20.56
C ASP A 219 18.07 2.71 21.20
N PRO A 220 17.93 2.83 22.54
CA PRO A 220 18.04 4.11 23.24
C PRO A 220 19.40 4.82 23.09
N GLU A 221 20.45 4.07 22.74
CA GLU A 221 21.81 4.60 22.54
C GLU A 221 22.03 5.12 21.12
N ASP A 222 21.19 4.72 20.14
CA ASP A 222 21.39 5.02 18.72
C ASP A 222 20.13 5.55 17.98
N ILE A 223 19.20 6.16 18.71
CA ILE A 223 17.89 6.62 18.20
C ILE A 223 18.04 7.50 16.97
N SER A 224 18.85 8.54 17.06
CA SER A 224 19.01 9.51 15.98
C SER A 224 19.51 8.84 14.70
N ARG A 225 20.50 7.98 14.81
CA ARG A 225 21.03 7.24 13.66
C ARG A 225 20.00 6.30 13.07
N GLN A 226 19.23 5.57 13.89
CA GLN A 226 18.18 4.68 13.39
C GLN A 226 17.14 5.46 12.57
N ILE A 227 16.63 6.58 13.11
CA ILE A 227 15.63 7.41 12.42
C ILE A 227 16.20 7.96 11.11
N LEU A 228 17.40 8.53 11.15
CA LEU A 228 18.00 9.19 10.01
C LEU A 228 18.35 8.20 8.89
N GLN A 229 18.86 7.01 9.21
CA GLN A 229 19.12 5.97 8.20
C GLN A 229 17.82 5.41 7.61
N MET A 230 16.76 5.27 8.42
CA MET A 230 15.45 4.88 7.89
C MET A 230 14.87 5.98 6.98
N ALA A 231 15.04 7.25 7.33
CA ALA A 231 14.60 8.38 6.52
C ALA A 231 15.35 8.43 5.17
N ASP A 232 16.66 8.21 5.18
CA ASP A 232 17.44 8.17 3.94
C ASP A 232 17.02 7.01 3.03
N TYR A 233 16.80 5.83 3.58
CA TYR A 233 16.26 4.71 2.82
C TYR A 233 14.87 5.01 2.25
N MET A 234 13.98 5.56 3.07
CA MET A 234 12.63 5.97 2.65
C MET A 234 12.66 6.97 1.49
N ARG A 235 13.63 7.87 1.46
CA ARG A 235 13.82 8.81 0.37
C ARG A 235 13.92 8.11 -0.98
N PHE A 236 14.72 7.05 -1.08
CA PHE A 236 14.88 6.28 -2.31
C PHE A 236 13.70 5.34 -2.58
N ALA A 237 13.26 4.60 -1.58
CA ALA A 237 12.15 3.63 -1.72
C ALA A 237 10.84 4.30 -2.13
N VAL A 238 10.64 5.56 -1.72
CA VAL A 238 9.39 6.30 -1.91
C VAL A 238 9.42 7.19 -3.15
N MET A 239 10.58 7.73 -3.54
CA MET A 239 10.69 8.64 -4.68
C MET A 239 10.18 8.03 -5.98
N GLU A 240 10.49 6.76 -6.24
CA GLU A 240 10.02 6.09 -7.45
C GLU A 240 8.49 5.97 -7.49
N GLU A 241 7.85 5.72 -6.36
CA GLU A 241 6.44 5.41 -6.29
C GLU A 241 5.55 6.67 -6.15
N PHE A 242 5.97 7.66 -5.34
CA PHE A 242 5.22 8.91 -5.20
C PHE A 242 5.33 9.80 -6.45
N GLY A 243 6.48 9.77 -7.15
CA GLY A 243 6.66 10.49 -8.41
C GLY A 243 5.78 9.98 -9.55
N LYS A 244 5.33 8.71 -9.47
CA LYS A 244 4.52 8.05 -10.51
C LYS A 244 3.01 8.13 -10.25
N ASN A 245 2.59 8.67 -9.11
CA ASN A 245 1.17 8.79 -8.68
C ASN A 245 0.34 7.50 -8.87
N ASN A 246 0.96 6.33 -8.63
CA ASN A 246 0.41 5.02 -9.02
C ASN A 246 -0.48 4.34 -7.96
N GLY A 247 -0.82 5.01 -6.87
CA GLY A 247 -1.67 4.48 -5.80
C GLY A 247 -1.04 3.38 -4.93
N TYR A 248 0.23 3.01 -5.17
CA TYR A 248 0.95 2.03 -4.35
C TYR A 248 1.56 2.65 -3.10
N ALA A 249 1.94 3.91 -3.17
CA ALA A 249 2.55 4.65 -2.08
C ALA A 249 1.55 4.91 -0.95
N ILE A 250 1.97 4.67 0.30
CA ILE A 250 1.14 4.87 1.49
C ILE A 250 1.64 6.08 2.29
N SER A 251 2.85 6.02 2.84
CA SER A 251 3.39 7.11 3.65
C SER A 251 4.88 7.30 3.44
N ARG A 252 5.32 8.54 3.67
CA ARG A 252 6.74 8.90 3.78
C ARG A 252 7.21 8.98 5.22
N ASP A 253 6.27 8.84 6.16
CA ASP A 253 6.55 9.02 7.56
C ASP A 253 7.19 7.80 8.19
N ILE A 254 8.03 8.07 9.17
CA ILE A 254 8.52 7.11 10.13
C ILE A 254 7.63 7.23 11.37
N PHE A 255 7.22 6.10 11.89
CA PHE A 255 6.38 5.99 13.06
C PHE A 255 7.13 5.31 14.19
N TYR A 256 6.70 5.56 15.42
CA TYR A 256 7.12 4.80 16.60
C TYR A 256 5.92 4.07 17.20
N CYS A 257 6.18 2.97 17.87
CA CYS A 257 5.23 2.28 18.74
C CYS A 257 5.95 1.86 20.02
N LEU A 258 5.51 2.37 21.16
CA LEU A 258 6.06 2.03 22.47
C LEU A 258 5.43 0.75 23.01
N PRO A 259 6.06 0.06 23.97
CA PRO A 259 5.47 -1.12 24.63
C PRO A 259 4.16 -0.83 25.37
N THR A 260 3.87 0.43 25.67
CA THR A 260 2.61 0.90 26.26
C THR A 260 1.44 0.89 25.28
N GLY A 261 1.71 0.69 23.97
CA GLY A 261 0.74 0.84 22.90
C GLY A 261 0.62 2.28 22.36
N GLU A 262 1.34 3.23 22.92
CA GLU A 262 1.45 4.57 22.38
C GLU A 262 2.19 4.52 21.05
N PHE A 263 1.62 5.11 19.99
CA PHE A 263 2.25 5.19 18.67
C PHE A 263 1.87 6.48 17.95
N GLY A 264 2.72 6.89 17.01
CA GLY A 264 2.51 8.09 16.19
C GLY A 264 3.64 8.33 15.22
N PRO A 265 3.54 9.38 14.38
CA PRO A 265 4.59 9.76 13.47
C PRO A 265 5.74 10.45 14.21
N ILE A 266 6.97 10.21 13.75
CA ILE A 266 8.18 10.95 14.16
C ILE A 266 8.51 12.02 13.13
N THR A 267 8.20 11.76 11.86
CA THR A 267 8.36 12.73 10.77
C THR A 267 6.98 13.28 10.40
N ARG A 268 6.94 14.49 9.82
CA ARG A 268 5.71 15.11 9.32
C ARG A 268 5.77 15.15 7.81
N GLY A 269 5.33 14.08 7.16
CA GLY A 269 5.35 13.93 5.71
C GLY A 269 4.44 14.89 4.93
N ASP A 270 3.56 15.61 5.61
CA ASP A 270 2.74 16.70 5.07
C ASP A 270 3.50 18.04 5.00
N ASN A 271 4.69 18.14 5.62
CA ASN A 271 5.51 19.34 5.55
C ASN A 271 6.07 19.51 4.13
N PRO A 272 5.76 20.62 3.40
CA PRO A 272 6.22 20.83 2.03
C PRO A 272 7.76 20.82 1.88
N GLU A 273 8.48 21.36 2.88
CA GLU A 273 9.94 21.41 2.85
C GLU A 273 10.55 20.01 3.03
N LEU A 274 9.95 19.20 3.90
CA LEU A 274 10.33 17.80 4.06
C LEU A 274 10.02 17.00 2.78
N HIS A 275 8.89 17.30 2.14
CA HIS A 275 8.51 16.69 0.86
C HIS A 275 9.54 17.00 -0.23
N GLU A 276 9.98 18.26 -0.35
CA GLU A 276 11.00 18.66 -1.32
C GLU A 276 12.34 17.97 -1.02
N LEU A 277 12.72 17.91 0.25
CA LEU A 277 13.93 17.22 0.71
C LEU A 277 13.93 15.74 0.33
N PHE A 278 12.81 15.03 0.57
CA PHE A 278 12.65 13.62 0.20
C PHE A 278 12.55 13.39 -1.31
N SER A 279 12.15 14.40 -2.08
CA SER A 279 11.95 14.28 -3.53
C SER A 279 13.16 14.67 -4.36
N ASN A 280 14.23 15.20 -3.75
CA ASN A 280 15.40 15.67 -4.45
C ASN A 280 16.57 14.67 -4.40
N PRO A 281 16.84 13.90 -5.49
CA PRO A 281 17.89 12.90 -5.52
C PRO A 281 19.31 13.50 -5.51
N LYS A 282 19.44 14.82 -5.70
CA LYS A 282 20.74 15.50 -5.78
C LYS A 282 21.26 15.95 -4.42
N ILE A 283 20.43 15.90 -3.39
CA ILE A 283 20.87 16.24 -2.04
C ILE A 283 21.76 15.09 -1.53
N ASP A 284 22.99 15.43 -1.16
CA ASP A 284 23.88 14.45 -0.54
C ASP A 284 23.39 14.05 0.87
N PHE A 285 23.94 12.94 1.37
CA PHE A 285 23.52 12.36 2.64
C PHE A 285 23.70 13.33 3.83
N GLU A 286 24.85 14.02 3.92
CA GLU A 286 25.14 14.91 5.06
C GLU A 286 24.20 16.12 5.07
N THR A 287 23.95 16.70 3.90
CA THR A 287 22.99 17.80 3.73
C THR A 287 21.57 17.33 4.09
N PHE A 288 21.18 16.15 3.61
CA PHE A 288 19.88 15.54 3.94
C PHE A 288 19.72 15.36 5.45
N MET A 289 20.71 14.77 6.11
CA MET A 289 20.71 14.52 7.55
C MET A 289 20.55 15.80 8.37
N GLY A 290 21.35 16.83 8.05
CA GLY A 290 21.28 18.11 8.77
C GLY A 290 19.96 18.87 8.58
N HIS A 291 19.19 18.55 7.54
CA HIS A 291 17.86 19.12 7.33
C HIS A 291 16.77 18.30 7.99
N VAL A 292 16.80 16.96 7.87
CA VAL A 292 15.77 16.07 8.45
C VAL A 292 15.64 16.25 9.96
N GLU A 293 16.75 16.43 10.66
CA GLU A 293 16.74 16.67 12.13
C GLU A 293 15.82 17.83 12.54
N LYS A 294 15.65 18.85 11.68
CA LYS A 294 14.79 20.02 11.96
C LYS A 294 13.30 19.68 11.86
N TYR A 295 12.96 18.60 11.19
CA TYR A 295 11.58 18.20 10.91
C TYR A 295 11.14 16.98 11.71
N LEU A 296 12.00 16.47 12.59
CA LEU A 296 11.62 15.41 13.52
C LEU A 296 10.62 15.96 14.53
N TYR A 297 9.49 15.32 14.61
CA TYR A 297 8.50 15.56 15.65
C TYR A 297 8.61 14.46 16.69
N LEU A 298 9.31 14.76 17.77
CA LEU A 298 9.44 13.84 18.89
C LEU A 298 8.40 14.21 19.95
N PRO A 299 7.38 13.37 20.21
CA PRO A 299 6.43 13.60 21.28
C PRO A 299 7.15 13.79 22.63
N GLU A 300 6.57 14.61 23.50
CA GLU A 300 7.19 14.90 24.81
C GLU A 300 7.44 13.63 25.64
N SER A 301 6.51 12.69 25.60
CA SER A 301 6.63 11.36 26.22
C SER A 301 7.84 10.58 25.72
N PHE A 302 8.09 10.63 24.41
CA PHE A 302 9.25 10.01 23.79
C PHE A 302 10.56 10.70 24.21
N VAL A 303 10.59 12.03 24.17
CA VAL A 303 11.76 12.84 24.59
C VAL A 303 12.10 12.57 26.05
N GLN A 304 11.10 12.60 26.93
CA GLN A 304 11.31 12.33 28.36
C GLN A 304 11.84 10.93 28.62
N ARG A 305 11.38 9.95 27.86
CA ARG A 305 11.77 8.55 28.04
C ARG A 305 13.18 8.23 27.54
N PHE A 306 13.59 8.81 26.42
CA PHE A 306 14.81 8.39 25.71
C PHE A 306 15.86 9.48 25.57
N LEU A 307 15.50 10.76 25.60
CA LEU A 307 16.41 11.85 25.27
C LEU A 307 16.63 12.84 26.42
N ALA A 308 15.77 12.87 27.43
CA ALA A 308 15.99 13.65 28.65
C ALA A 308 17.00 12.92 29.52
N LYS A 309 18.26 13.31 29.40
CA LYS A 309 19.35 12.93 30.30
C LYS A 309 19.61 14.07 31.31
#